data_3d66d5efb7078d87203a0fe3fc849dcb
#
_entry.id   3d66d5efb7078d87203a0fe3fc849dcb
#
_cell.length_a   1.000
_cell.length_b   1.000
_cell.length_c   1.000
_cell.angle_alpha   90.00
_cell.angle_beta   90.00
_cell.angle_gamma   90.00
#
_symmetry.space_group_name_H-M   'P 1'
#
loop_
_entity.id
_entity.type
_entity.pdbx_description
1 polymer ?
#
loop_
_entity_poly.entity_id
_entity_poly.type
_entity_poly.pdbx_seq_one_letter_code
_entity_poly.pdbx_strand_id
1 'polypeptide(L)'
;GIFISQGESFIVHFEFFRSFAGLMKEVFPSVSYSWFPVPTYPGGTLGVFWGGFAHDFRIPRRSPPPGFDNQVRYYSAETHKASFVLPPFAADVLR
;
A
#
# COMPACT_ATOMS: atom_id res chain seq x y z
N GLY A 1 -16.59 -1.75 -2.18
CA GLY A 1 -15.71 -0.67 -1.79
C GLY A 1 -14.32 -1.15 -1.42
N ILE A 2 -13.47 -0.21 -1.14
CA ILE A 2 -12.08 -0.45 -0.76
C ILE A 2 -11.85 0.14 0.62
N PHE A 3 -11.25 -0.66 1.51
CA PHE A 3 -10.86 -0.21 2.84
C PHE A 3 -9.37 0.12 2.82
N ILE A 4 -9.00 1.28 3.37
CA ILE A 4 -7.60 1.69 3.46
C ILE A 4 -7.33 2.11 4.89
N SER A 5 -6.22 1.62 5.45
CA SER A 5 -5.80 1.98 6.81
C SER A 5 -4.31 2.20 6.86
N GLN A 6 -3.90 3.15 7.68
CA GLN A 6 -2.48 3.37 7.92
C GLN A 6 -1.87 2.10 8.50
N GLY A 7 -0.72 1.69 7.97
CA GLY A 7 -0.10 0.42 8.31
C GLY A 7 1.30 0.51 8.85
N GLU A 8 1.72 1.68 9.32
CA GLU A 8 3.06 1.89 9.86
C GLU A 8 4.14 1.47 8.86
N SER A 9 5.37 1.36 9.32
CA SER A 9 6.48 0.93 8.48
C SER A 9 6.70 -0.57 8.64
N PHE A 10 6.76 -1.30 7.53
CA PHE A 10 7.05 -2.73 7.59
C PHE A 10 8.51 -2.99 8.00
N ILE A 11 9.35 -1.96 8.01
CA ILE A 11 10.74 -2.09 8.43
C ILE A 11 10.86 -1.83 9.93
N VAL A 12 10.38 -0.66 10.38
CA VAL A 12 10.54 -0.23 11.77
C VAL A 12 9.53 -0.92 12.68
N HIS A 13 8.33 -1.17 12.18
CA HIS A 13 7.23 -1.73 12.97
C HIS A 13 6.75 -3.06 12.38
N PHE A 14 7.68 -3.97 12.15
CA PHE A 14 7.36 -5.21 11.47
C PHE A 14 6.33 -6.06 12.21
N GLU A 15 6.39 -6.10 13.53
CA GLU A 15 5.43 -6.89 14.31
C GLU A 15 4.02 -6.33 14.18
N PHE A 16 3.86 -5.01 14.18
CA PHE A 16 2.56 -4.40 13.93
C PHE A 16 2.09 -4.71 12.52
N PHE A 17 2.98 -4.58 11.54
CA PHE A 17 2.68 -4.88 10.15
C PHE A 17 2.16 -6.31 10.01
N ARG A 18 2.86 -7.26 10.60
CA ARG A 18 2.49 -8.66 10.52
C ARG A 18 1.14 -8.94 11.19
N SER A 19 0.95 -8.39 12.38
CA SER A 19 -0.30 -8.59 13.13
C SER A 19 -1.50 -8.00 12.42
N PHE A 20 -1.35 -6.79 11.90
CA PHE A 20 -2.46 -6.13 11.22
C PHE A 20 -2.78 -6.79 9.89
N ALA A 21 -1.76 -7.27 9.19
CA ALA A 21 -1.98 -8.03 7.97
C ALA A 21 -2.83 -9.27 8.25
N GLY A 22 -2.55 -9.94 9.36
CA GLY A 22 -3.34 -11.11 9.78
C GLY A 22 -4.81 -10.76 10.00
N LEU A 23 -5.07 -9.66 10.70
CA LEU A 23 -6.43 -9.18 10.92
C LEU A 23 -7.14 -8.84 9.61
N MET A 24 -6.44 -8.15 8.72
CA MET A 24 -7.02 -7.78 7.43
C MET A 24 -7.39 -9.01 6.61
N LYS A 25 -6.55 -10.03 6.64
CA LYS A 25 -6.80 -11.26 5.88
C LYS A 25 -7.98 -12.06 6.42
N GLU A 26 -8.35 -11.86 7.68
CA GLU A 26 -9.55 -12.49 8.23
C GLU A 26 -10.83 -11.80 7.74
N VAL A 27 -10.73 -10.53 7.35
CA VAL A 27 -11.89 -9.73 6.96
C VAL A 27 -12.04 -9.64 5.45
N PHE A 28 -10.92 -9.52 4.73
CA PHE A 28 -10.94 -9.26 3.30
C PHE A 28 -10.25 -10.37 2.53
N PRO A 29 -10.86 -10.86 1.43
CA PRO A 29 -10.18 -11.84 0.57
C PRO A 29 -9.01 -11.25 -0.23
N SER A 30 -9.01 -9.93 -0.46
CA SER A 30 -7.90 -9.25 -1.12
C SER A 30 -7.27 -8.27 -0.16
N VAL A 31 -5.98 -8.46 0.15
CA VAL A 31 -5.23 -7.57 1.04
C VAL A 31 -3.90 -7.25 0.39
N SER A 32 -3.56 -5.98 0.39
CA SER A 32 -2.28 -5.50 -0.11
C SER A 32 -1.75 -4.40 0.80
N TYR A 33 -0.49 -4.05 0.60
CA TYR A 33 0.17 -3.00 1.36
C TYR A 33 1.01 -2.18 0.38
N SER A 34 0.84 -0.88 0.41
CA SER A 34 1.68 0.03 -0.36
C SER A 34 2.48 0.91 0.57
N TRP A 35 3.67 1.32 0.16
CA TRP A 35 4.55 2.12 0.99
C TRP A 35 5.20 3.23 0.18
N PHE A 36 5.58 4.28 0.88
CA PHE A 36 6.10 5.48 0.26
C PHE A 36 7.03 6.21 1.23
N PRO A 37 7.91 7.08 0.71
CA PRO A 37 8.83 7.82 1.57
C PRO A 37 8.11 8.91 2.35
N VAL A 38 8.44 9.00 3.63
CA VAL A 38 8.02 10.09 4.51
C VAL A 38 9.24 10.47 5.34
N PRO A 39 10.06 11.43 4.88
CA PRO A 39 11.37 11.69 5.48
C PRO A 39 11.35 12.03 6.97
N THR A 40 10.25 12.54 7.47
CA THR A 40 10.12 12.92 8.88
C THR A 40 9.78 11.76 9.81
N TYR A 41 9.47 10.58 9.24
CA TYR A 41 9.14 9.41 10.05
C TYR A 41 10.38 8.57 10.33
N PRO A 42 10.40 7.87 11.47
CA PRO A 42 11.47 6.89 11.72
C PRO A 42 11.51 5.86 10.60
N GLY A 43 12.71 5.62 10.08
CA GLY A 43 12.89 4.72 8.95
C GLY A 43 12.59 5.34 7.59
N GLY A 44 12.06 6.55 7.56
CA GLY A 44 11.86 7.30 6.31
C GLY A 44 10.71 6.81 5.44
N THR A 45 9.90 5.86 5.90
CA THR A 45 8.79 5.31 5.13
C THR A 45 7.54 5.13 5.96
N LEU A 46 6.42 5.12 5.29
CA LEU A 46 5.12 4.81 5.87
C LEU A 46 4.35 4.00 4.85
N GLY A 47 3.40 3.22 5.30
CA GLY A 47 2.57 2.48 4.37
C GLY A 47 1.12 2.42 4.79
N VAL A 48 0.30 1.92 3.88
CA VAL A 48 -1.12 1.73 4.11
C VAL A 48 -1.53 0.34 3.67
N PHE A 49 -2.45 -0.25 4.41
CA PHE A 49 -3.09 -1.50 4.04
C PHE A 49 -4.31 -1.21 3.18
N TRP A 50 -4.52 -2.06 2.20
CA TRP A 50 -5.67 -2.01 1.30
C TRP A 50 -6.43 -3.31 1.43
N GLY A 51 -7.74 -3.23 1.62
CA GLY A 51 -8.58 -4.42 1.72
C GLY A 51 -9.80 -4.31 0.83
N GLY A 52 -10.20 -5.43 0.24
CA GLY A 52 -11.38 -5.47 -0.61
C GLY A 52 -11.73 -6.89 -1.01
N PHE A 53 -12.69 -7.03 -1.93
CA PHE A 53 -13.26 -8.34 -2.24
C PHE A 53 -12.85 -8.92 -3.58
N ALA A 54 -12.47 -8.12 -4.55
CA ALA A 54 -12.07 -8.62 -5.86
C ALA A 54 -11.25 -7.56 -6.59
N HIS A 55 -10.22 -7.05 -5.94
CA HIS A 55 -9.46 -5.93 -6.47
C HIS A 55 -8.00 -6.28 -6.66
N ASP A 56 -7.43 -5.84 -7.75
CA ASP A 56 -5.99 -5.71 -7.88
C ASP A 56 -5.67 -4.23 -7.64
N PHE A 57 -5.22 -3.93 -6.44
CA PHE A 57 -5.00 -2.55 -6.01
C PHE A 57 -3.85 -1.87 -6.75
N ARG A 58 -3.00 -2.64 -7.42
CA ARG A 58 -1.89 -2.09 -8.20
C ARG A 58 -2.37 -1.36 -9.45
N ILE A 59 -3.61 -1.65 -9.88
CA ILE A 59 -4.16 -1.10 -11.10
C ILE A 59 -5.22 -0.07 -10.75
N PRO A 60 -5.01 1.23 -11.08
CA PRO A 60 -6.04 2.24 -10.86
C PRO A 60 -7.30 1.91 -11.66
N ARG A 61 -8.45 2.03 -11.04
CA ARG A 61 -9.73 1.69 -11.68
C ARG A 61 -10.20 2.76 -12.64
N ARG A 62 -9.73 3.98 -12.50
CA ARG A 62 -10.10 5.09 -13.34
C ARG A 62 -8.85 5.81 -13.82
N SER A 63 -8.92 6.33 -15.04
CA SER A 63 -7.87 7.20 -15.54
C SER A 63 -8.06 8.59 -14.96
N PRO A 64 -6.98 9.28 -14.58
CA PRO A 64 -7.10 10.67 -14.15
C PRO A 64 -7.54 11.55 -15.31
N PRO A 65 -8.10 12.73 -15.01
CA PRO A 65 -8.49 13.66 -16.08
C PRO A 65 -7.29 14.15 -16.88
N PRO A 66 -7.50 14.59 -18.12
CA PRO A 66 -6.39 15.13 -18.92
C PRO A 66 -5.67 16.26 -18.21
N GLY A 67 -4.34 16.25 -18.29
CA GLY A 67 -3.52 17.27 -17.64
C GLY A 67 -3.22 17.01 -16.17
N PHE A 68 -3.75 15.92 -15.61
CA PHE A 68 -3.54 15.60 -14.20
C PHE A 68 -2.04 15.46 -13.87
N ASP A 69 -1.28 14.82 -14.74
CA ASP A 69 0.14 14.59 -14.51
C ASP A 69 0.94 15.87 -14.35
N ASN A 70 0.44 16.97 -14.91
CA ASN A 70 1.09 18.28 -14.79
C ASN A 70 0.73 19.00 -13.49
N GLN A 71 -0.26 18.49 -12.75
CA GLN A 71 -0.76 19.09 -11.53
C GLN A 71 -0.24 18.43 -10.27
N VAL A 72 0.33 17.23 -10.39
CA VAL A 72 0.85 16.50 -9.23
C VAL A 72 2.33 16.21 -9.43
N ARG A 73 3.06 16.09 -8.32
CA ARG A 73 4.51 15.96 -8.36
C ARG A 73 5.03 14.60 -7.97
N TYR A 74 4.22 13.80 -7.32
CA TYR A 74 4.64 12.48 -6.86
C TYR A 74 3.87 11.36 -7.53
N TYR A 75 2.57 11.49 -7.67
CA TYR A 75 1.73 10.41 -8.14
C TYR A 75 1.86 10.17 -9.64
N SER A 76 1.96 8.92 -10.02
CA SER A 76 1.79 8.45 -11.39
C SER A 76 1.27 7.03 -11.32
N ALA A 77 0.75 6.50 -12.42
CA ALA A 77 0.31 5.11 -12.46
C ALA A 77 1.48 4.17 -12.17
N GLU A 78 2.68 4.56 -12.59
CA GLU A 78 3.89 3.77 -12.36
C GLU A 78 4.32 3.79 -10.90
N THR A 79 4.31 4.95 -10.25
CA THR A 79 4.64 5.02 -8.82
C THR A 79 3.57 4.33 -7.99
N HIS A 80 2.31 4.41 -8.41
CA HIS A 80 1.22 3.69 -7.75
C HIS A 80 1.51 2.19 -7.75
N LYS A 81 1.77 1.62 -8.91
CA LYS A 81 2.05 0.20 -9.04
C LYS A 81 3.30 -0.20 -8.28
N ALA A 82 4.36 0.58 -8.40
CA ALA A 82 5.63 0.30 -7.75
C ALA A 82 5.51 0.32 -6.22
N SER A 83 4.61 1.12 -5.67
CA SER A 83 4.44 1.23 -4.22
C SER A 83 3.97 -0.07 -3.57
N PHE A 84 3.45 -1.01 -4.35
CA PHE A 84 3.02 -2.33 -3.84
C PHE A 84 4.12 -3.38 -3.91
N VAL A 85 5.28 -3.06 -4.45
CA VAL A 85 6.39 -4.01 -4.51
C VAL A 85 7.09 -4.03 -3.15
N LEU A 86 7.11 -5.21 -2.54
CA LEU A 86 7.69 -5.40 -1.21
C LEU A 86 8.86 -6.38 -1.29
N PRO A 87 9.86 -6.21 -0.43
CA PRO A 87 10.89 -7.26 -0.33
C PRO A 87 10.25 -8.57 0.13
N PRO A 88 10.89 -9.71 -0.18
CA PRO A 88 10.29 -11.02 0.08
C PRO A 88 9.82 -11.23 1.52
N PHE A 89 10.57 -10.73 2.51
CA PHE A 89 10.17 -10.98 3.90
C PHE A 89 8.84 -10.31 4.24
N ALA A 90 8.54 -9.19 3.62
CA ALA A 90 7.27 -8.49 3.85
C ALA A 90 6.17 -9.04 2.93
N ALA A 91 6.51 -9.36 1.68
CA ALA A 91 5.55 -9.93 0.75
C ALA A 91 4.99 -11.27 1.27
N ASP A 92 5.83 -12.06 1.92
CA ASP A 92 5.42 -13.35 2.47
C ASP A 92 4.32 -13.23 3.52
N VAL A 93 4.29 -12.13 4.26
CA VAL A 93 3.27 -11.89 5.28
C VAL A 93 1.89 -11.77 4.66
N LEU A 94 1.82 -11.25 3.43
CA LEU A 94 0.54 -11.00 2.76
C LEU A 94 0.01 -12.19 1.95
N ARG A 95 0.80 -13.23 1.82
CA ARG A 95 0.38 -14.42 1.08
C ARG A 95 -0.58 -15.30 1.84
#